data_b114d8940c9d14b331e86f266084fe74
#
_entry.id   b114d8940c9d14b331e86f266084fe74
#
_cell.length_a   1.000
_cell.length_b   1.000
_cell.length_c   1.000
_cell.angle_alpha   90.00
_cell.angle_beta   90.00
_cell.angle_gamma   90.00
#
_symmetry.space_group_name_H-M   'P 1'
#
loop_
_entity.id
_entity.type
_entity.pdbx_description
1 polymer ?
#
loop_
_entity_poly.entity_id
_entity_poly.type
_entity_poly.pdbx_seq_one_letter_code
_entity_poly.pdbx_strand_id
1 'polypeptide(L)'
;MISIIFLLSAFGNKILNFSSVADLMAAQGMPQDEILGIPAHKYLLCGAIIFLIFGGLSVAAGFKARLGACMLLLFLAGATYYFHDFWNAEADQKPTEMIQFLKNLALSGTMLFIIANGAGPGSLDQRKKLKSMRGDNTHGSQGPDRKQIRNLDAKSPKPLHNLRGTTPDADDQSTQLPG
;
A
#
# COMPACT_ATOMS: atom_id res chain seq x y z
N MET A 1 11.43 -6.78 -3.58
CA MET A 1 11.90 -8.06 -4.14
C MET A 1 10.98 -8.60 -5.24
N ILE A 2 9.69 -8.84 -4.99
CA ILE A 2 8.76 -9.44 -5.98
C ILE A 2 8.65 -8.61 -7.26
N SER A 3 8.55 -7.28 -7.16
CA SER A 3 8.46 -6.37 -8.32
C SER A 3 9.66 -6.51 -9.28
N ILE A 4 10.84 -6.87 -8.78
CA ILE A 4 12.05 -7.07 -9.59
C ILE A 4 11.86 -8.23 -10.57
N ILE A 5 11.18 -9.31 -10.16
CA ILE A 5 10.91 -10.47 -11.00
C ILE A 5 10.08 -10.05 -12.23
N PHE A 6 9.05 -9.22 -12.03
CA PHE A 6 8.22 -8.72 -13.12
C PHE A 6 8.97 -7.77 -14.04
N LEU A 7 9.79 -6.88 -13.50
CA LEU A 7 10.61 -5.96 -14.30
C LEU A 7 11.69 -6.71 -15.10
N LEU A 8 12.36 -7.69 -14.49
CA LEU A 8 13.31 -8.55 -15.19
C LEU A 8 12.63 -9.38 -16.29
N SER A 9 11.43 -9.91 -16.03
CA SER A 9 10.65 -10.64 -17.04
C SER A 9 10.24 -9.75 -18.21
N ALA A 10 9.85 -8.48 -17.94
CA ALA A 10 9.52 -7.55 -18.99
C ALA A 10 10.74 -7.20 -19.85
N PHE A 11 11.85 -6.83 -19.19
CA PHE A 11 13.04 -6.32 -19.88
C PHE A 11 13.87 -7.45 -20.49
N GLY A 12 14.20 -8.49 -19.69
CA GLY A 12 15.12 -9.54 -20.12
C GLY A 12 14.54 -10.50 -21.13
N ASN A 13 13.25 -10.80 -21.06
CA ASN A 13 12.66 -11.83 -21.91
C ASN A 13 11.71 -11.28 -22.98
N LYS A 14 10.87 -10.30 -22.63
CA LYS A 14 9.82 -9.84 -23.54
C LYS A 14 10.26 -8.69 -24.46
N ILE A 15 11.08 -7.76 -23.98
CA ILE A 15 11.57 -6.64 -24.81
C ILE A 15 12.72 -7.09 -25.69
N LEU A 16 13.71 -7.81 -25.15
CA LEU A 16 14.89 -8.24 -25.90
C LEU A 16 14.55 -9.33 -26.93
N ASN A 17 13.56 -10.18 -26.68
CA ASN A 17 13.17 -11.28 -27.57
C ASN A 17 11.72 -11.11 -28.08
N PHE A 18 11.33 -9.88 -28.41
CA PHE A 18 9.94 -9.56 -28.78
C PHE A 18 9.38 -10.43 -29.90
N SER A 19 10.14 -10.61 -30.99
CA SER A 19 9.72 -11.44 -32.12
C SER A 19 9.52 -12.91 -31.72
N SER A 20 10.49 -13.49 -31.03
CA SER A 20 10.41 -14.90 -30.60
C SER A 20 9.25 -15.14 -29.62
N VAL A 21 8.98 -14.18 -28.73
CA VAL A 21 7.83 -14.28 -27.81
C VAL A 21 6.52 -14.10 -28.56
N ALA A 22 6.45 -13.23 -29.57
CA ALA A 22 5.28 -13.06 -30.40
C ALA A 22 4.97 -14.34 -31.21
N ASP A 23 6.00 -15.01 -31.76
CA ASP A 23 5.88 -16.25 -32.47
C ASP A 23 5.39 -17.39 -31.55
N LEU A 24 5.90 -17.47 -30.33
CA LEU A 24 5.42 -18.38 -29.30
C LEU A 24 3.94 -18.15 -28.97
N MET A 25 3.51 -16.88 -28.85
CA MET A 25 2.11 -16.55 -28.60
C MET A 25 1.21 -17.00 -29.75
N ALA A 26 1.66 -16.86 -30.99
CA ALA A 26 0.95 -17.37 -32.15
C ALA A 26 0.84 -18.89 -32.14
N ALA A 27 1.91 -19.61 -31.78
CA ALA A 27 1.95 -21.05 -31.64
C ALA A 27 1.02 -21.58 -30.53
N GLN A 28 0.79 -20.82 -29.49
CA GLN A 28 -0.13 -21.15 -28.38
C GLN A 28 -1.61 -20.88 -28.70
N GLY A 29 -1.95 -20.66 -29.97
CA GLY A 29 -3.33 -20.44 -30.38
C GLY A 29 -3.94 -19.10 -30.01
N MET A 30 -3.12 -18.11 -29.74
CA MET A 30 -3.63 -16.74 -29.50
C MET A 30 -4.20 -16.15 -30.79
N PRO A 31 -5.20 -15.24 -30.69
CA PRO A 31 -5.82 -14.62 -31.87
C PRO A 31 -4.79 -14.02 -32.81
N GLN A 32 -4.83 -14.39 -34.06
CA GLN A 32 -3.95 -13.91 -35.13
C GLN A 32 -4.67 -12.93 -36.07
N ASP A 33 -5.91 -12.56 -35.73
CA ASP A 33 -6.68 -11.59 -36.51
C ASP A 33 -5.89 -10.30 -36.66
N GLU A 34 -5.85 -9.80 -37.88
CA GLU A 34 -5.16 -8.53 -38.15
C GLU A 34 -6.00 -7.32 -37.73
N ILE A 35 -5.47 -6.55 -36.81
CA ILE A 35 -6.04 -5.27 -36.41
C ILE A 35 -5.08 -4.18 -36.91
N LEU A 36 -5.53 -3.33 -37.83
CA LEU A 36 -4.71 -2.28 -38.45
C LEU A 36 -3.41 -2.83 -39.13
N GLY A 37 -3.47 -4.02 -39.73
CA GLY A 37 -2.31 -4.64 -40.41
C GLY A 37 -1.27 -5.27 -39.46
N ILE A 38 -1.58 -5.40 -38.16
CA ILE A 38 -0.69 -6.04 -37.18
C ILE A 38 -1.49 -7.18 -36.50
N PRO A 39 -0.92 -8.38 -36.37
CA PRO A 39 -1.57 -9.51 -35.68
C PRO A 39 -1.91 -9.18 -34.21
N ALA A 40 -3.10 -9.58 -33.77
CA ALA A 40 -3.64 -9.28 -32.44
C ALA A 40 -2.73 -9.71 -31.29
N HIS A 41 -2.02 -10.85 -31.42
CA HIS A 41 -1.08 -11.35 -30.40
C HIS A 41 0.07 -10.38 -30.12
N LYS A 42 0.49 -9.55 -31.11
CA LYS A 42 1.52 -8.50 -30.89
C LYS A 42 1.00 -7.36 -30.04
N TYR A 43 -0.27 -6.97 -30.20
CA TYR A 43 -0.90 -5.98 -29.29
C TYR A 43 -1.04 -6.53 -27.88
N LEU A 44 -1.40 -7.82 -27.74
CA LEU A 44 -1.46 -8.49 -26.43
C LEU A 44 -0.07 -8.53 -25.77
N LEU A 45 0.99 -8.77 -26.53
CA LEU A 45 2.36 -8.74 -26.03
C LEU A 45 2.77 -7.33 -25.58
N CYS A 46 2.47 -6.31 -26.35
CA CYS A 46 2.69 -4.90 -25.94
C CYS A 46 1.92 -4.58 -24.65
N GLY A 47 0.66 -4.96 -24.56
CA GLY A 47 -0.15 -4.81 -23.37
C GLY A 47 0.46 -5.51 -22.15
N ALA A 48 0.94 -6.74 -22.32
CA ALA A 48 1.63 -7.50 -21.29
C ALA A 48 2.90 -6.80 -20.79
N ILE A 49 3.70 -6.26 -21.69
CA ILE A 49 4.90 -5.47 -21.34
C ILE A 49 4.52 -4.21 -20.55
N ILE A 50 3.51 -3.48 -20.98
CA ILE A 50 2.99 -2.32 -20.30
C ILE A 50 2.53 -2.68 -18.88
N PHE A 51 1.75 -3.74 -18.72
CA PHE A 51 1.28 -4.20 -17.42
C PHE A 51 2.41 -4.59 -16.47
N LEU A 52 3.44 -5.26 -17.00
CA LEU A 52 4.62 -5.65 -16.23
C LEU A 52 5.44 -4.45 -15.76
N ILE A 53 5.67 -3.47 -16.65
CA ILE A 53 6.48 -2.28 -16.33
C ILE A 53 5.70 -1.38 -15.36
N PHE A 54 4.52 -0.93 -15.74
CA PHE A 54 3.75 0.01 -14.91
C PHE A 54 3.27 -0.64 -13.61
N GLY A 55 2.80 -1.89 -13.65
CA GLY A 55 2.42 -2.65 -12.46
C GLY A 55 3.61 -2.89 -11.54
N GLY A 56 4.74 -3.32 -12.10
CA GLY A 56 5.97 -3.57 -11.36
C GLY A 56 6.52 -2.32 -10.69
N LEU A 57 6.61 -1.19 -11.43
CA LEU A 57 7.05 0.09 -10.87
C LEU A 57 6.08 0.61 -9.80
N SER A 58 4.79 0.52 -10.05
CA SER A 58 3.74 0.95 -9.12
C SER A 58 3.85 0.21 -7.78
N VAL A 59 4.01 -1.11 -7.81
CA VAL A 59 4.20 -1.93 -6.62
C VAL A 59 5.56 -1.67 -5.97
N ALA A 60 6.65 -1.52 -6.74
CA ALA A 60 7.99 -1.25 -6.24
C ALA A 60 8.07 0.10 -5.50
N ALA A 61 7.49 1.15 -6.10
CA ALA A 61 7.44 2.49 -5.52
C ALA A 61 6.41 2.60 -4.38
N GLY A 62 5.45 1.67 -4.30
CA GLY A 62 4.33 1.78 -3.37
C GLY A 62 3.39 2.95 -3.68
N PHE A 63 3.33 3.35 -4.96
CA PHE A 63 2.43 4.39 -5.45
C PHE A 63 1.26 3.76 -6.18
N LYS A 64 0.03 3.94 -5.67
CA LYS A 64 -1.15 3.21 -6.14
C LYS A 64 -0.91 1.69 -6.26
N ALA A 65 -0.19 1.13 -5.30
CA ALA A 65 0.28 -0.25 -5.34
C ALA A 65 -0.84 -1.28 -5.52
N ARG A 66 -2.05 -0.99 -5.05
CA ARG A 66 -3.22 -1.86 -5.27
C ARG A 66 -3.58 -1.96 -6.75
N LEU A 67 -3.54 -0.83 -7.47
CA LEU A 67 -3.81 -0.83 -8.92
C LEU A 67 -2.70 -1.57 -9.69
N GLY A 68 -1.43 -1.33 -9.34
CA GLY A 68 -0.30 -2.04 -9.92
C GLY A 68 -0.37 -3.55 -9.69
N ALA A 69 -0.72 -3.99 -8.49
CA ALA A 69 -0.91 -5.40 -8.17
C ALA A 69 -2.08 -6.03 -8.94
N CYS A 70 -3.17 -5.28 -9.17
CA CYS A 70 -4.29 -5.74 -9.98
C CYS A 70 -3.87 -5.96 -11.45
N MET A 71 -3.08 -5.04 -12.03
CA MET A 71 -2.55 -5.17 -13.39
C MET A 71 -1.62 -6.41 -13.50
N LEU A 72 -0.75 -6.61 -12.51
CA LEU A 72 0.13 -7.79 -12.47
C LEU A 72 -0.65 -9.09 -12.30
N LEU A 73 -1.71 -9.09 -11.50
CA LEU A 73 -2.57 -10.26 -11.31
C LEU A 73 -3.29 -10.66 -12.61
N LEU A 74 -3.83 -9.67 -13.34
CA LEU A 74 -4.45 -9.90 -14.64
C LEU A 74 -3.45 -10.48 -15.65
N PHE A 75 -2.23 -9.93 -15.68
CA PHE A 75 -1.16 -10.48 -16.51
C PHE A 75 -0.83 -11.93 -16.13
N LEU A 76 -0.67 -12.22 -14.81
CA LEU A 76 -0.38 -13.59 -14.34
C LEU A 76 -1.48 -14.58 -14.72
N ALA A 77 -2.74 -14.18 -14.58
CA ALA A 77 -3.87 -15.03 -14.96
C ALA A 77 -3.82 -15.38 -16.44
N GLY A 78 -3.63 -14.40 -17.33
CA GLY A 78 -3.49 -14.61 -18.76
C GLY A 78 -2.27 -15.46 -19.11
N ALA A 79 -1.10 -15.14 -18.54
CA ALA A 79 0.14 -15.87 -18.78
C ALA A 79 0.02 -17.34 -18.33
N THR A 80 -0.60 -17.58 -17.17
CA THR A 80 -0.79 -18.93 -16.65
C THR A 80 -1.72 -19.74 -17.53
N TYR A 81 -2.82 -19.13 -17.97
CA TYR A 81 -3.80 -19.81 -18.82
C TYR A 81 -3.24 -20.22 -20.19
N TYR A 82 -2.47 -19.34 -20.84
CA TYR A 82 -1.99 -19.60 -22.21
C TYR A 82 -0.65 -20.33 -22.27
N PHE A 83 0.23 -20.18 -21.27
CA PHE A 83 1.61 -20.70 -21.34
C PHE A 83 1.89 -21.81 -20.33
N HIS A 84 1.06 -22.00 -19.31
CA HIS A 84 1.33 -22.96 -18.23
C HIS A 84 0.11 -23.84 -17.95
N ASP A 85 -0.51 -24.35 -19.02
CA ASP A 85 -1.65 -25.28 -18.97
C ASP A 85 -1.18 -26.72 -18.79
N PHE A 86 -0.55 -27.01 -17.65
CA PHE A 86 0.05 -28.30 -17.34
C PHE A 86 -0.91 -29.49 -17.49
N TRP A 87 -2.23 -29.25 -17.50
CA TRP A 87 -3.24 -30.30 -17.71
C TRP A 87 -3.29 -30.81 -19.18
N ASN A 88 -2.92 -29.97 -20.16
CA ASN A 88 -2.84 -30.30 -21.56
C ASN A 88 -1.40 -30.63 -22.00
N ALA A 89 -0.40 -30.44 -21.15
CA ALA A 89 1.01 -30.66 -21.48
C ALA A 89 1.33 -32.14 -21.67
N GLU A 90 2.27 -32.44 -22.56
CA GLU A 90 2.82 -33.78 -22.74
C GLU A 90 3.47 -34.32 -21.47
N ALA A 91 3.54 -35.64 -21.32
CA ALA A 91 3.95 -36.31 -20.09
C ALA A 91 5.36 -35.91 -19.63
N ASP A 92 6.28 -35.64 -20.53
CA ASP A 92 7.66 -35.20 -20.28
C ASP A 92 7.75 -33.71 -19.85
N GLN A 93 6.86 -32.87 -20.37
CA GLN A 93 6.81 -31.42 -20.06
C GLN A 93 5.93 -31.08 -18.82
N LYS A 94 4.99 -31.98 -18.52
CA LYS A 94 4.02 -31.79 -17.43
C LYS A 94 4.61 -31.37 -16.08
N PRO A 95 5.71 -31.96 -15.58
CA PRO A 95 6.33 -31.54 -14.33
C PRO A 95 6.86 -30.10 -14.37
N THR A 96 7.45 -29.71 -15.51
CA THR A 96 7.98 -28.35 -15.70
C THR A 96 6.87 -27.32 -15.76
N GLU A 97 5.81 -27.56 -16.51
CA GLU A 97 4.66 -26.68 -16.62
C GLU A 97 3.91 -26.56 -15.28
N MET A 98 3.78 -27.66 -14.54
CA MET A 98 3.21 -27.64 -13.19
C MET A 98 4.02 -26.76 -12.23
N ILE A 99 5.34 -26.80 -12.26
CA ILE A 99 6.20 -25.93 -11.46
C ILE A 99 5.99 -24.45 -11.82
N GLN A 100 5.89 -24.14 -13.11
CA GLN A 100 5.63 -22.78 -13.58
C GLN A 100 4.25 -22.28 -13.14
N PHE A 101 3.24 -23.13 -13.26
CA PHE A 101 1.89 -22.85 -12.76
C PHE A 101 1.91 -22.51 -11.24
N LEU A 102 2.57 -23.35 -10.44
CA LEU A 102 2.66 -23.13 -8.98
C LEU A 102 3.41 -21.83 -8.63
N LYS A 103 4.46 -21.47 -9.37
CA LYS A 103 5.15 -20.18 -9.20
C LYS A 103 4.22 -19.01 -9.49
N ASN A 104 3.46 -19.07 -10.58
CA ASN A 104 2.50 -18.02 -10.92
C ASN A 104 1.37 -17.94 -9.90
N LEU A 105 0.91 -19.07 -9.37
CA LEU A 105 -0.09 -19.12 -8.30
C LEU A 105 0.41 -18.46 -7.03
N ALA A 106 1.66 -18.72 -6.63
CA ALA A 106 2.28 -18.09 -5.46
C ALA A 106 2.43 -16.56 -5.63
N LEU A 107 2.85 -16.11 -6.84
CA LEU A 107 2.91 -14.69 -7.18
C LEU A 107 1.51 -14.05 -7.17
N SER A 108 0.49 -14.73 -7.68
CA SER A 108 -0.90 -14.27 -7.64
C SER A 108 -1.41 -14.10 -6.22
N GLY A 109 -1.10 -15.03 -5.31
CA GLY A 109 -1.39 -14.90 -3.88
C GLY A 109 -0.76 -13.65 -3.26
N THR A 110 0.49 -13.35 -3.64
CA THR A 110 1.17 -12.13 -3.20
C THR A 110 0.51 -10.86 -3.75
N MET A 111 0.06 -10.88 -5.01
CA MET A 111 -0.65 -9.72 -5.59
C MET A 111 -1.99 -9.50 -4.88
N LEU A 112 -2.74 -10.56 -4.58
CA LEU A 112 -3.97 -10.48 -3.78
C LEU A 112 -3.71 -9.91 -2.39
N PHE A 113 -2.62 -10.32 -1.74
CA PHE A 113 -2.22 -9.75 -0.45
C PHE A 113 -1.95 -8.23 -0.53
N ILE A 114 -1.25 -7.78 -1.58
CA ILE A 114 -0.98 -6.34 -1.81
C ILE A 114 -2.29 -5.58 -2.13
N ILE A 115 -3.22 -6.18 -2.87
CA ILE A 115 -4.52 -5.58 -3.17
C ILE A 115 -5.31 -5.36 -1.87
N ALA A 116 -5.33 -6.34 -0.98
CA ALA A 116 -6.04 -6.28 0.29
C ALA A 116 -5.39 -5.27 1.25
N ASN A 117 -4.08 -5.38 1.49
CA ASN A 117 -3.37 -4.66 2.55
C ASN A 117 -2.64 -3.40 2.07
N GLY A 118 -2.41 -3.24 0.76
CA GLY A 118 -1.55 -2.20 0.19
C GLY A 118 -0.07 -2.55 0.29
N ALA A 119 0.80 -1.61 -0.09
CA ALA A 119 2.26 -1.80 -0.14
C ALA A 119 2.98 -1.67 1.22
N GLY A 120 2.24 -1.53 2.32
CA GLY A 120 2.81 -1.46 3.67
C GLY A 120 3.30 -0.06 4.10
N PRO A 121 3.86 0.04 5.34
CA PRO A 121 4.14 1.32 6.00
C PRO A 121 5.27 2.14 5.35
N GLY A 122 6.12 1.54 4.53
CA GLY A 122 7.20 2.23 3.81
C GLY A 122 6.78 2.85 2.47
N SER A 123 5.53 2.67 2.04
CA SER A 123 5.04 3.06 0.72
C SER A 123 4.86 4.58 0.57
N LEU A 124 4.97 5.06 -0.67
CA LEU A 124 4.68 6.46 -1.00
C LEU A 124 3.22 6.84 -0.70
N ASP A 125 2.30 5.90 -0.83
CA ASP A 125 0.88 6.10 -0.52
C ASP A 125 0.67 6.39 0.98
N GLN A 126 1.36 5.67 1.87
CA GLN A 126 1.31 5.92 3.31
C GLN A 126 1.99 7.22 3.71
N ARG A 127 3.13 7.54 3.10
CA ARG A 127 3.83 8.81 3.35
C ARG A 127 2.95 10.01 3.01
N LYS A 128 2.20 9.95 1.90
CA LYS A 128 1.23 10.99 1.52
C LYS A 128 0.09 11.10 2.53
N LYS A 129 -0.46 9.97 3.00
CA LYS A 129 -1.52 9.93 4.01
C LYS A 129 -1.07 10.53 5.34
N LEU A 130 0.13 10.17 5.82
CA LEU A 130 0.70 10.72 7.05
C LEU A 130 0.98 12.23 6.94
N LYS A 131 1.46 12.69 5.77
CA LYS A 131 1.69 14.12 5.53
C LYS A 131 0.39 14.93 5.50
N SER A 132 -0.68 14.37 4.93
CA SER A 132 -2.02 14.99 4.93
C SER A 132 -2.57 15.11 6.36
N MET A 133 -2.49 14.06 7.17
CA MET A 133 -2.95 14.08 8.56
C MET A 133 -2.13 15.06 9.43
N ARG A 134 -0.83 15.21 9.17
CA ARG A 134 0.05 16.15 9.88
C ARG A 134 -0.23 17.60 9.49
N GLY A 135 -0.58 17.85 8.22
CA GLY A 135 -0.95 19.19 7.73
C GLY A 135 -2.27 19.68 8.30
N ASP A 136 -3.22 18.79 8.51
CA ASP A 136 -4.54 19.11 9.05
C ASP A 136 -4.45 19.49 10.56
N ASN A 137 -3.58 18.83 11.32
CA ASN A 137 -3.33 19.15 12.72
C ASN A 137 -2.61 20.50 12.95
N THR A 138 -1.92 21.04 11.94
CA THR A 138 -1.30 22.37 12.05
C THR A 138 -2.29 23.51 11.81
N HIS A 139 -3.40 23.27 11.11
CA HIS A 139 -4.48 24.24 10.94
C HIS A 139 -5.51 24.20 12.09
N GLY A 140 -5.62 23.07 12.81
CA GLY A 140 -6.54 22.89 13.95
C GLY A 140 -5.98 23.39 15.29
N SER A 141 -4.70 23.74 15.38
CA SER A 141 -4.06 24.31 16.57
C SER A 141 -4.06 25.85 16.54
N GLN A 142 -5.17 26.46 16.17
CA GLN A 142 -5.45 27.78 16.70
C GLN A 142 -5.93 27.56 18.14
N GLY A 143 -5.01 27.75 19.09
CA GLY A 143 -5.35 27.83 20.49
C GLY A 143 -6.50 28.84 20.69
N PRO A 144 -7.26 28.72 21.78
CA PRO A 144 -8.45 29.53 21.99
C PRO A 144 -8.10 31.01 21.74
N ASP A 145 -8.93 31.65 20.89
CA ASP A 145 -8.76 33.04 20.47
C ASP A 145 -8.49 33.88 21.72
N ARG A 146 -7.49 34.74 21.67
CA ARG A 146 -7.13 35.67 22.78
C ARG A 146 -8.35 36.44 23.33
N LYS A 147 -9.41 36.59 22.51
CA LYS A 147 -10.69 37.12 22.91
C LYS A 147 -11.48 36.17 23.81
N GLN A 148 -11.40 34.85 23.59
CA GLN A 148 -12.03 33.87 24.49
C GLN A 148 -11.32 33.78 25.84
N ILE A 149 -9.99 33.77 25.83
CA ILE A 149 -9.20 33.80 27.10
C ILE A 149 -9.54 35.03 27.92
N ARG A 150 -9.60 36.19 27.28
CA ARG A 150 -9.95 37.47 27.98
C ARG A 150 -11.36 37.49 28.55
N ASN A 151 -12.32 36.81 27.90
CA ASN A 151 -13.68 36.69 28.41
C ASN A 151 -13.81 35.68 29.54
N LEU A 152 -12.95 34.64 29.59
CA LEU A 152 -12.87 33.70 30.71
C LEU A 152 -12.25 34.33 31.94
N ASP A 153 -11.20 35.16 31.79
CA ASP A 153 -10.57 35.92 32.88
C ASP A 153 -11.51 36.98 33.43
N ALA A 154 -12.32 37.60 32.58
CA ALA A 154 -13.31 38.60 33.02
C ALA A 154 -14.50 38.01 33.80
N LYS A 155 -14.75 36.70 33.63
CA LYS A 155 -15.83 35.96 34.27
C LYS A 155 -15.36 35.11 35.45
N SER A 156 -14.05 35.13 35.74
CA SER A 156 -13.47 34.47 36.92
C SER A 156 -13.88 35.25 38.18
N PRO A 157 -14.45 34.63 39.21
CA PRO A 157 -14.75 35.31 40.48
C PRO A 157 -13.42 35.79 41.08
N LYS A 158 -13.43 37.07 41.52
CA LYS A 158 -12.27 37.67 42.17
C LYS A 158 -11.77 36.75 43.30
N PRO A 159 -10.46 36.50 43.40
CA PRO A 159 -9.92 35.72 44.52
C PRO A 159 -10.31 36.37 45.83
N LEU A 160 -10.92 35.61 46.73
CA LEU A 160 -11.25 36.00 48.11
C LEU A 160 -9.93 36.20 48.87
N HIS A 161 -9.35 37.40 48.76
CA HIS A 161 -8.15 37.81 49.47
C HIS A 161 -8.52 38.55 50.76
N ASN A 162 -9.49 38.05 51.52
CA ASN A 162 -9.82 38.72 52.84
C ASN A 162 -10.36 37.68 53.83
N LEU A 163 -9.61 36.64 54.16
CA LEU A 163 -9.77 35.91 55.42
C LEU A 163 -8.37 35.68 56.02
N ARG A 164 -7.71 36.82 56.31
CA ARG A 164 -6.58 36.86 57.24
C ARG A 164 -6.97 37.74 58.37
N GLY A 165 -7.41 37.14 59.45
CA GLY A 165 -7.66 37.90 60.67
C GLY A 165 -8.66 37.25 61.61
N THR A 166 -8.25 36.22 62.29
CA THR A 166 -8.55 35.98 63.70
C THR A 166 -7.88 34.67 64.09
N THR A 167 -6.71 34.77 64.69
CA THR A 167 -6.16 33.72 65.55
C THR A 167 -6.86 33.89 66.89
N PRO A 168 -7.52 32.89 67.43
CA PRO A 168 -7.83 32.87 68.89
C PRO A 168 -6.55 32.46 69.63
N ASP A 169 -6.18 33.22 70.58
CA ASP A 169 -5.15 32.95 71.59
C ASP A 169 -5.47 31.60 72.24
N ALA A 170 -4.50 30.71 72.26
CA ALA A 170 -4.49 29.52 73.07
C ALA A 170 -3.59 29.81 74.32
N ASP A 171 -4.22 30.33 75.31
CA ASP A 171 -3.65 30.23 76.63
C ASP A 171 -4.12 28.96 77.32
N ASP A 172 -3.11 28.28 77.84
CA ASP A 172 -3.05 27.58 79.11
C ASP A 172 -4.08 26.49 79.44
N GLN A 173 -3.58 25.27 79.42
CA GLN A 173 -3.70 24.40 80.61
C GLN A 173 -2.74 23.24 80.57
N SER A 174 -1.64 23.42 81.27
CA SER A 174 -0.93 22.34 81.97
C SER A 174 -1.89 21.54 82.87
N THR A 175 -1.81 20.23 82.90
CA THR A 175 -1.75 19.46 84.17
C THR A 175 -2.07 17.99 83.98
N GLN A 176 -1.10 17.18 84.35
CA GLN A 176 -1.17 15.89 85.10
C GLN A 176 -1.50 14.57 84.33
N LEU A 177 -0.45 13.77 84.25
CA LEU A 177 -0.48 12.33 84.42
C LEU A 177 -0.81 11.98 85.86
N PRO A 178 -1.45 10.88 86.14
CA PRO A 178 -0.82 9.89 87.02
C PRO A 178 -1.09 8.44 86.53
N GLY A 179 -0.19 7.55 87.00
CA GLY A 179 -0.36 6.15 87.32
C GLY A 179 0.22 5.19 86.34
#